data_a0a22d92fcad5bc42b7a0a155ade370d
#
_entry.id   a0a22d92fcad5bc42b7a0a155ade370d
#
_cell.length_a   1.000
_cell.length_b   1.000
_cell.length_c   1.000
_cell.angle_alpha   90.00
_cell.angle_beta   90.00
_cell.angle_gamma   90.00
#
_symmetry.space_group_name_H-M   'P 1'
#
loop_
_entity.id
_entity.type
_entity.pdbx_description
1 polymer ?
#
loop_
_entity_poly.entity_id
_entity_poly.type
_entity_poly.pdbx_seq_one_letter_code
_entity_poly.pdbx_strand_id
1 'polypeptide(L)'
;MNADHNENLTEEEKQNIKKSKKMFLLAIVVGVLGFAILIAACSAKESPEWVQWGGIIFMLLCSICAIWLIYKSAPDLIGYEAVKEWEKNEKRALFQMSGMSRGEIEKRFESRKFTKIEGEYYWKKKFYFSKDFIHYYVRCVTCTDVEETIEREIEYFNSRERKGRNLCLILFLYLKDADEDVWETIKQTGISYLVDESVMPAETSATIVPVGVDTSTGTARFLDVGRGIHISLYAHGCKIIKELSESR
;
A
#
# COMPACT_ATOMS: atom_id res chain seq x y z
N MET A 1 -17.61 -10.51 -11.11
CA MET A 1 -17.54 -11.75 -10.36
C MET A 1 -17.32 -11.38 -8.90
N ASN A 2 -18.41 -11.06 -8.16
CA ASN A 2 -18.35 -10.47 -6.80
C ASN A 2 -19.08 -11.34 -5.76
N ALA A 3 -19.17 -12.66 -6.00
CA ALA A 3 -19.99 -13.56 -5.16
C ALA A 3 -19.22 -14.14 -3.95
N ASP A 4 -17.90 -14.39 -4.08
CA ASP A 4 -17.16 -15.20 -3.09
C ASP A 4 -16.87 -14.49 -1.76
N HIS A 5 -16.82 -13.15 -1.76
CA HIS A 5 -16.44 -12.38 -0.57
C HIS A 5 -17.54 -12.31 0.51
N ASN A 6 -18.82 -12.51 0.13
CA ASN A 6 -19.93 -12.46 1.07
C ASN A 6 -20.13 -13.74 1.91
N GLU A 7 -19.45 -14.83 1.58
CA GLU A 7 -19.67 -16.13 2.26
C GLU A 7 -18.96 -16.24 3.60
N ASN A 8 -17.84 -15.54 3.80
CA ASN A 8 -17.03 -15.62 5.03
C ASN A 8 -17.39 -14.58 6.10
N LEU A 9 -18.19 -13.56 5.76
CA LEU A 9 -18.60 -12.52 6.70
C LEU A 9 -19.83 -12.98 7.50
N THR A 10 -19.79 -12.71 8.79
CA THR A 10 -20.99 -12.90 9.64
C THR A 10 -22.13 -11.99 9.19
N GLU A 11 -23.37 -12.36 9.48
CA GLU A 11 -24.55 -11.53 9.14
C GLU A 11 -24.50 -10.15 9.82
N GLU A 12 -23.88 -10.07 10.99
CA GLU A 12 -23.69 -8.80 11.70
C GLU A 12 -22.69 -7.90 10.96
N GLU A 13 -21.57 -8.45 10.50
CA GLU A 13 -20.57 -7.70 9.70
C GLU A 13 -21.17 -7.20 8.38
N LYS A 14 -21.95 -8.05 7.69
CA LYS A 14 -22.67 -7.64 6.47
C LYS A 14 -23.62 -6.49 6.72
N GLN A 15 -24.34 -6.50 7.85
CA GLN A 15 -25.23 -5.41 8.21
C GLN A 15 -24.48 -4.13 8.54
N ASN A 16 -23.37 -4.22 9.26
CA ASN A 16 -22.51 -3.08 9.61
C ASN A 16 -21.92 -2.43 8.36
N ILE A 17 -21.35 -3.22 7.44
CA ILE A 17 -20.84 -2.73 6.16
C ILE A 17 -21.93 -2.04 5.35
N LYS A 18 -23.14 -2.64 5.26
CA LYS A 18 -24.28 -2.05 4.55
C LYS A 18 -24.71 -0.72 5.17
N LYS A 19 -24.71 -0.63 6.50
CA LYS A 19 -25.02 0.59 7.24
C LYS A 19 -23.95 1.66 6.98
N SER A 20 -22.67 1.30 7.05
CA SER A 20 -21.55 2.22 6.82
C SER A 20 -21.50 2.73 5.38
N LYS A 21 -21.80 1.89 4.37
CA LYS A 21 -21.97 2.33 2.97
C LYS A 21 -23.12 3.34 2.83
N LYS A 22 -24.26 3.14 3.51
CA LYS A 22 -25.37 4.10 3.50
C LYS A 22 -24.99 5.41 4.19
N MET A 23 -24.28 5.36 5.32
CA MET A 23 -23.80 6.55 6.03
C MET A 23 -22.82 7.35 5.19
N PHE A 24 -21.89 6.70 4.51
CA PHE A 24 -20.94 7.33 3.60
C PHE A 24 -21.65 8.01 2.41
N LEU A 25 -22.63 7.32 1.80
CA LEU A 25 -23.45 7.92 0.73
C LEU A 25 -24.23 9.14 1.24
N LEU A 26 -24.81 9.04 2.44
CA LEU A 26 -25.51 10.15 3.08
C LEU A 26 -24.59 11.34 3.32
N ALA A 27 -23.35 11.10 3.73
CA ALA A 27 -22.35 12.16 3.92
C ALA A 27 -22.07 12.93 2.62
N ILE A 28 -21.94 12.21 1.49
CA ILE A 28 -21.78 12.84 0.16
C ILE A 28 -22.99 13.69 -0.19
N VAL A 29 -24.20 13.17 0.00
CA VAL A 29 -25.45 13.90 -0.30
C VAL A 29 -25.55 15.16 0.54
N VAL A 30 -25.28 15.07 1.85
CA VAL A 30 -25.31 16.22 2.76
C VAL A 30 -24.29 17.28 2.37
N GLY A 31 -23.05 16.86 2.02
CA GLY A 31 -22.02 17.78 1.54
C GLY A 31 -22.39 18.51 0.25
N VAL A 32 -22.94 17.76 -0.73
CA VAL A 32 -23.38 18.35 -2.01
C VAL A 32 -24.54 19.30 -1.82
N LEU A 33 -25.52 18.97 -0.97
CA LEU A 33 -26.64 19.85 -0.66
C LEU A 33 -26.20 21.14 0.03
N GLY A 34 -25.29 21.04 1.02
CA GLY A 34 -24.72 22.22 1.68
C GLY A 34 -24.04 23.16 0.68
N PHE A 35 -23.27 22.61 -0.25
CA PHE A 35 -22.57 23.38 -1.28
C PHE A 35 -23.55 24.01 -2.30
N ALA A 36 -24.59 23.26 -2.71
CA ALA A 36 -25.61 23.76 -3.63
C ALA A 36 -26.40 24.94 -3.03
N ILE A 37 -26.75 24.86 -1.75
CA ILE A 37 -27.46 25.94 -1.04
C ILE A 37 -26.56 27.18 -0.91
N LEU A 38 -25.26 27.02 -0.63
CA LEU A 38 -24.30 28.12 -0.60
C LEU A 38 -24.24 28.83 -1.96
N ILE A 39 -24.10 28.06 -3.06
CA ILE A 39 -24.10 28.63 -4.41
C ILE A 39 -25.39 29.41 -4.67
N ALA A 40 -26.55 28.85 -4.35
CA ALA A 40 -27.83 29.51 -4.53
C ALA A 40 -27.94 30.82 -3.74
N ALA A 41 -27.52 30.83 -2.46
CA ALA A 41 -27.51 32.01 -1.60
C ALA A 41 -26.58 33.11 -2.11
N CYS A 42 -25.43 32.75 -2.67
CA CYS A 42 -24.44 33.72 -3.18
C CYS A 42 -24.73 34.19 -4.61
N SER A 43 -25.49 33.40 -5.41
CA SER A 43 -25.78 33.73 -6.81
C SER A 43 -26.97 34.67 -7.00
N ALA A 44 -27.81 34.83 -5.99
CA ALA A 44 -28.96 35.75 -6.02
C ALA A 44 -28.48 37.20 -5.92
N LYS A 45 -28.48 37.95 -7.04
CA LYS A 45 -27.94 39.31 -7.17
C LYS A 45 -28.52 40.34 -6.21
N GLU A 46 -29.66 40.06 -5.58
CA GLU A 46 -30.35 40.97 -4.65
C GLU A 46 -30.58 40.34 -3.27
N SER A 47 -29.86 39.23 -2.96
CA SER A 47 -30.06 38.58 -1.67
C SER A 47 -29.52 39.48 -0.53
N PRO A 48 -30.32 39.69 0.54
CA PRO A 48 -29.86 40.40 1.72
C PRO A 48 -28.64 39.69 2.33
N GLU A 49 -27.73 40.46 2.95
CA GLU A 49 -26.51 39.92 3.57
C GLU A 49 -26.78 38.73 4.54
N TRP A 50 -27.88 38.82 5.30
CA TRP A 50 -28.23 37.74 6.22
C TRP A 50 -28.53 36.38 5.51
N VAL A 51 -28.99 36.40 4.25
CA VAL A 51 -29.22 35.18 3.45
C VAL A 51 -27.88 34.55 3.06
N GLN A 52 -26.91 35.39 2.69
CA GLN A 52 -25.55 34.92 2.35
C GLN A 52 -24.88 34.32 3.59
N TRP A 53 -24.92 35.00 4.73
CA TRP A 53 -24.43 34.46 6.01
C TRP A 53 -25.14 33.19 6.42
N GLY A 54 -26.46 33.13 6.25
CA GLY A 54 -27.24 31.89 6.48
C GLY A 54 -26.80 30.72 5.63
N GLY A 55 -26.49 30.95 4.34
CA GLY A 55 -25.94 29.96 3.41
C GLY A 55 -24.57 29.43 3.85
N ILE A 56 -23.69 30.33 4.30
CA ILE A 56 -22.36 29.96 4.80
C ILE A 56 -22.48 29.09 6.07
N ILE A 57 -23.27 29.53 7.04
CA ILE A 57 -23.48 28.78 8.29
C ILE A 57 -24.07 27.40 8.00
N PHE A 58 -25.06 27.32 7.12
CA PHE A 58 -25.68 26.05 6.73
C PHE A 58 -24.68 25.12 6.07
N MET A 59 -23.85 25.60 5.14
CA MET A 59 -22.78 24.81 4.50
C MET A 59 -21.77 24.30 5.53
N LEU A 60 -21.38 25.12 6.51
CA LEU A 60 -20.47 24.69 7.59
C LEU A 60 -21.10 23.56 8.44
N LEU A 61 -22.37 23.67 8.80
CA LEU A 61 -23.09 22.63 9.53
C LEU A 61 -23.18 21.33 8.73
N CYS A 62 -23.50 21.40 7.44
CA CYS A 62 -23.51 20.25 6.54
C CYS A 62 -22.12 19.61 6.44
N SER A 63 -21.04 20.41 6.36
CA SER A 63 -19.67 19.91 6.30
C SER A 63 -19.28 19.18 7.58
N ILE A 64 -19.61 19.73 8.75
CA ILE A 64 -19.36 19.06 10.04
C ILE A 64 -20.13 17.74 10.13
N CYS A 65 -21.40 17.73 9.73
CA CYS A 65 -22.22 16.53 9.71
C CYS A 65 -21.64 15.47 8.75
N ALA A 66 -21.23 15.86 7.55
CA ALA A 66 -20.63 14.98 6.57
C ALA A 66 -19.31 14.37 7.08
N ILE A 67 -18.43 15.18 7.66
CA ILE A 67 -17.17 14.73 8.27
C ILE A 67 -17.46 13.72 9.40
N TRP A 68 -18.42 13.99 10.26
CA TRP A 68 -18.78 13.08 11.34
C TRP A 68 -19.29 11.74 10.82
N LEU A 69 -20.15 11.75 9.77
CA LEU A 69 -20.65 10.52 9.14
C LEU A 69 -19.54 9.72 8.48
N ILE A 70 -18.60 10.38 7.80
CA ILE A 70 -17.40 9.74 7.21
C ILE A 70 -16.58 9.11 8.31
N TYR A 71 -16.23 9.86 9.35
CA TYR A 71 -15.42 9.35 10.47
C TYR A 71 -16.05 8.11 11.12
N LYS A 72 -17.37 8.10 11.31
CA LYS A 72 -18.09 6.98 11.91
C LYS A 72 -18.18 5.75 10.99
N SER A 73 -18.20 5.93 9.66
CA SER A 73 -18.31 4.84 8.69
C SER A 73 -16.95 4.31 8.20
N ALA A 74 -15.89 5.08 8.35
CA ALA A 74 -14.57 4.76 7.81
C ALA A 74 -13.99 3.44 8.33
N PRO A 75 -14.00 3.11 9.64
CA PRO A 75 -13.38 1.87 10.11
C PRO A 75 -13.95 0.61 9.45
N ASP A 76 -15.30 0.51 9.35
CA ASP A 76 -15.95 -0.66 8.74
C ASP A 76 -15.66 -0.76 7.24
N LEU A 77 -15.58 0.40 6.55
CA LEU A 77 -15.28 0.44 5.12
C LEU A 77 -13.83 0.11 4.83
N ILE A 78 -12.90 0.62 5.63
CA ILE A 78 -11.47 0.33 5.55
C ILE A 78 -11.23 -1.16 5.79
N GLY A 79 -11.81 -1.72 6.87
CA GLY A 79 -11.70 -3.15 7.17
C GLY A 79 -12.25 -4.02 6.03
N TYR A 80 -13.41 -3.66 5.47
CA TYR A 80 -14.00 -4.38 4.34
C TYR A 80 -13.11 -4.35 3.09
N GLU A 81 -12.58 -3.20 2.72
CA GLU A 81 -11.70 -3.10 1.54
C GLU A 81 -10.35 -3.80 1.79
N ALA A 82 -9.84 -3.80 3.03
CA ALA A 82 -8.64 -4.55 3.39
C ALA A 82 -8.82 -6.05 3.19
N VAL A 83 -9.90 -6.64 3.71
CA VAL A 83 -10.21 -8.06 3.54
C VAL A 83 -10.37 -8.41 2.06
N LYS A 84 -11.08 -7.59 1.30
CA LYS A 84 -11.28 -7.79 -0.13
C LYS A 84 -9.97 -7.75 -0.94
N GLU A 85 -9.09 -6.79 -0.64
CA GLU A 85 -7.76 -6.73 -1.29
C GLU A 85 -6.88 -7.89 -0.86
N TRP A 86 -6.98 -8.33 0.41
CA TRP A 86 -6.29 -9.51 0.91
C TRP A 86 -6.67 -10.77 0.11
N GLU A 87 -7.96 -11.11 0.05
CA GLU A 87 -8.47 -12.29 -0.68
C GLU A 87 -8.10 -12.27 -2.18
N LYS A 88 -8.13 -11.08 -2.78
CA LYS A 88 -7.72 -10.90 -4.17
C LYS A 88 -6.24 -11.22 -4.38
N ASN A 89 -5.39 -10.84 -3.44
CA ASN A 89 -3.94 -11.05 -3.54
C ASN A 89 -3.55 -12.46 -3.08
N GLU A 90 -4.28 -13.07 -2.15
CA GLU A 90 -4.09 -14.44 -1.71
C GLU A 90 -4.25 -15.45 -2.86
N LYS A 91 -5.17 -15.19 -3.78
CA LYS A 91 -5.36 -16.02 -5.00
C LYS A 91 -4.22 -15.87 -6.03
N ARG A 92 -3.28 -14.95 -5.84
CA ARG A 92 -2.15 -14.77 -6.75
C ARG A 92 -1.04 -15.78 -6.47
N ALA A 93 -0.47 -16.30 -7.54
CA ALA A 93 0.79 -17.04 -7.44
C ALA A 93 1.97 -16.08 -7.25
N LEU A 94 2.99 -16.53 -6.54
CA LEU A 94 4.27 -15.84 -6.50
C LEU A 94 4.88 -15.78 -7.91
N PHE A 95 5.40 -14.62 -8.26
CA PHE A 95 6.20 -14.48 -9.48
C PHE A 95 7.54 -15.17 -9.29
N GLN A 96 7.90 -16.06 -10.22
CA GLN A 96 9.14 -16.81 -10.19
C GLN A 96 10.11 -16.26 -11.21
N MET A 97 11.37 -16.13 -10.82
CA MET A 97 12.49 -15.78 -11.68
C MET A 97 13.70 -16.66 -11.37
N SER A 98 14.72 -16.62 -12.23
CA SER A 98 16.00 -17.25 -11.92
C SER A 98 16.63 -16.56 -10.70
N GLY A 99 17.04 -17.37 -9.72
CA GLY A 99 17.77 -16.88 -8.56
C GLY A 99 19.12 -16.32 -9.00
N MET A 100 19.51 -15.25 -8.36
CA MET A 100 20.82 -14.64 -8.54
C MET A 100 21.65 -14.83 -7.27
N SER A 101 22.90 -15.14 -7.42
CA SER A 101 23.80 -15.13 -6.29
C SER A 101 23.89 -13.73 -5.68
N ARG A 102 24.22 -13.64 -4.39
CA ARG A 102 24.38 -12.35 -3.72
C ARG A 102 25.33 -11.41 -4.48
N GLY A 103 26.45 -11.93 -4.94
CA GLY A 103 27.43 -11.13 -5.68
C GLY A 103 26.93 -10.64 -7.06
N GLU A 104 26.05 -11.38 -7.72
CA GLU A 104 25.41 -10.93 -8.97
C GLU A 104 24.40 -9.82 -8.71
N ILE A 105 23.56 -9.95 -7.68
CA ILE A 105 22.63 -8.90 -7.28
C ILE A 105 23.40 -7.63 -6.93
N GLU A 106 24.45 -7.73 -6.12
CA GLU A 106 25.29 -6.59 -5.73
C GLU A 106 25.87 -5.86 -6.95
N LYS A 107 26.47 -6.58 -7.89
CA LYS A 107 27.02 -6.00 -9.13
C LYS A 107 25.94 -5.31 -9.98
N ARG A 108 24.73 -5.89 -10.05
CA ARG A 108 23.62 -5.29 -10.81
C ARG A 108 23.10 -4.00 -10.16
N PHE A 109 23.06 -3.93 -8.83
CA PHE A 109 22.72 -2.67 -8.14
C PHE A 109 23.78 -1.58 -8.37
N GLU A 110 25.05 -1.92 -8.26
CA GLU A 110 26.15 -0.98 -8.53
C GLU A 110 26.08 -0.42 -9.96
N SER A 111 25.81 -1.28 -10.96
CA SER A 111 25.64 -0.86 -12.36
C SER A 111 24.44 0.08 -12.58
N ARG A 112 23.43 0.08 -11.70
CA ARG A 112 22.20 0.86 -11.80
C ARG A 112 22.16 2.09 -10.89
N LYS A 113 23.30 2.64 -10.52
CA LYS A 113 23.43 3.86 -9.70
C LYS A 113 22.95 3.71 -8.24
N PHE A 114 22.83 2.48 -7.75
CA PHE A 114 22.68 2.26 -6.33
C PHE A 114 24.03 2.50 -5.64
N THR A 115 23.98 3.22 -4.53
CA THR A 115 25.16 3.48 -3.70
C THR A 115 25.18 2.50 -2.53
N LYS A 116 26.28 1.82 -2.30
CA LYS A 116 26.46 0.94 -1.14
C LYS A 116 26.67 1.78 0.12
N ILE A 117 25.87 1.56 1.13
CA ILE A 117 25.92 2.26 2.42
C ILE A 117 25.77 1.22 3.53
N GLU A 118 26.82 1.04 4.36
CA GLU A 118 26.75 0.20 5.57
C GLU A 118 26.08 -1.17 5.40
N GLY A 119 26.38 -1.90 4.32
CA GLY A 119 25.83 -3.24 4.08
C GLY A 119 24.48 -3.29 3.38
N GLU A 120 23.95 -2.15 2.96
CA GLU A 120 22.78 -2.05 2.11
C GLU A 120 23.05 -1.21 0.86
N TYR A 121 22.16 -1.31 -0.13
CA TYR A 121 22.19 -0.49 -1.33
C TYR A 121 21.07 0.55 -1.28
N TYR A 122 21.42 1.77 -1.56
CA TYR A 122 20.50 2.91 -1.54
C TYR A 122 20.43 3.58 -2.90
N TRP A 123 19.21 3.90 -3.31
CA TRP A 123 18.94 4.70 -4.50
C TRP A 123 17.80 5.66 -4.25
N LYS A 124 17.93 6.88 -4.77
CA LYS A 124 16.94 7.93 -4.69
C LYS A 124 16.43 8.27 -6.07
N LYS A 125 15.11 8.12 -6.29
CA LYS A 125 14.46 8.44 -7.56
C LYS A 125 13.36 9.49 -7.36
N LYS A 126 13.32 10.50 -8.22
CA LYS A 126 12.26 11.49 -8.21
C LYS A 126 10.93 10.86 -8.64
N PHE A 127 9.87 11.11 -7.91
CA PHE A 127 8.53 10.67 -8.27
C PHE A 127 7.98 11.55 -9.40
N TYR A 128 7.43 10.95 -10.44
CA TYR A 128 7.14 11.64 -11.73
C TYR A 128 6.14 12.81 -11.61
N PHE A 129 5.21 12.77 -10.66
CA PHE A 129 4.15 13.78 -10.48
C PHE A 129 4.20 14.51 -9.15
N SER A 130 5.23 14.31 -8.35
CA SER A 130 5.40 14.92 -7.03
C SER A 130 6.75 15.63 -6.94
N LYS A 131 6.86 16.59 -6.01
CA LYS A 131 8.16 17.14 -5.60
C LYS A 131 8.96 16.15 -4.76
N ASP A 132 8.32 15.06 -4.33
CA ASP A 132 8.89 14.07 -3.44
C ASP A 132 9.74 13.04 -4.15
N PHE A 133 10.59 12.38 -3.40
CA PHE A 133 11.46 11.31 -3.88
C PHE A 133 11.02 10.00 -3.25
N ILE A 134 11.15 8.90 -4.01
CA ILE A 134 11.12 7.55 -3.47
C ILE A 134 12.55 7.16 -3.09
N HIS A 135 12.72 6.64 -1.90
CA HIS A 135 13.97 6.14 -1.38
C HIS A 135 13.93 4.61 -1.37
N TYR A 136 14.73 4.01 -2.22
CA TYR A 136 14.85 2.55 -2.30
C TYR A 136 16.04 2.10 -1.45
N TYR A 137 15.78 1.10 -0.63
CA TYR A 137 16.80 0.38 0.11
C TYR A 137 16.75 -1.07 -0.28
N VAL A 138 17.90 -1.68 -0.46
CA VAL A 138 18.01 -3.09 -0.81
C VAL A 138 18.94 -3.75 0.18
N ARG A 139 18.48 -4.83 0.77
CA ARG A 139 19.26 -5.66 1.67
C ARG A 139 19.26 -7.11 1.19
N CYS A 140 20.41 -7.76 1.36
CA CYS A 140 20.60 -9.17 1.04
C CYS A 140 20.99 -9.89 2.33
N VAL A 141 20.08 -10.71 2.85
CA VAL A 141 20.26 -11.37 4.14
C VAL A 141 20.18 -12.88 3.95
N THR A 142 21.12 -13.62 4.54
CA THR A 142 20.99 -15.07 4.66
C THR A 142 20.11 -15.37 5.87
N CYS A 143 19.08 -16.17 5.70
CA CYS A 143 18.17 -16.49 6.77
C CYS A 143 17.95 -18.01 6.90
N THR A 144 17.73 -18.43 8.13
CA THR A 144 17.31 -19.79 8.50
C THR A 144 15.85 -19.81 8.93
N ASP A 145 15.38 -18.69 9.49
CA ASP A 145 13.98 -18.43 9.85
C ASP A 145 13.55 -17.15 9.14
N VAL A 146 12.52 -17.27 8.31
CA VAL A 146 12.04 -16.18 7.45
C VAL A 146 11.30 -15.13 8.26
N GLU A 147 10.42 -15.56 9.17
CA GLU A 147 9.58 -14.67 9.96
C GLU A 147 10.42 -13.83 10.90
N GLU A 148 11.29 -14.46 11.70
CA GLU A 148 12.21 -13.75 12.60
C GLU A 148 13.15 -12.81 11.83
N THR A 149 13.62 -13.23 10.65
CA THR A 149 14.50 -12.41 9.83
C THR A 149 13.76 -11.19 9.28
N ILE A 150 12.53 -11.35 8.81
CA ILE A 150 11.71 -10.24 8.31
C ILE A 150 11.42 -9.25 9.44
N GLU A 151 11.00 -9.72 10.62
CA GLU A 151 10.72 -8.86 11.77
C GLU A 151 11.95 -8.04 12.17
N ARG A 152 13.10 -8.68 12.29
CA ARG A 152 14.37 -7.99 12.61
C ARG A 152 14.74 -6.92 11.57
N GLU A 153 14.57 -7.22 10.29
CA GLU A 153 14.87 -6.26 9.23
C GLU A 153 13.86 -5.10 9.19
N ILE A 154 12.61 -5.36 9.56
CA ILE A 154 11.58 -4.32 9.76
C ILE A 154 11.99 -3.39 10.89
N GLU A 155 12.35 -3.94 12.06
CA GLU A 155 12.80 -3.15 13.21
C GLU A 155 14.02 -2.30 12.87
N TYR A 156 15.02 -2.91 12.22
CA TYR A 156 16.21 -2.20 11.75
C TYR A 156 15.85 -1.04 10.80
N PHE A 157 14.93 -1.29 9.87
CA PHE A 157 14.49 -0.28 8.91
C PHE A 157 13.73 0.87 9.59
N ASN A 158 12.86 0.55 10.54
CA ASN A 158 12.07 1.52 11.30
C ASN A 158 12.93 2.36 12.26
N SER A 159 13.98 1.77 12.84
CA SER A 159 14.88 2.47 13.78
C SER A 159 15.70 3.59 13.14
N ARG A 160 15.80 3.62 11.82
CA ARG A 160 16.59 4.62 11.06
C ARG A 160 15.89 5.98 10.90
N GLU A 161 15.04 6.41 11.81
CA GLU A 161 14.41 7.75 11.85
C GLU A 161 14.17 8.42 10.46
N ARG A 162 13.34 7.78 9.62
CA ARG A 162 13.11 8.26 8.26
C ARG A 162 11.73 8.86 8.09
N LYS A 163 11.26 9.55 9.10
CA LYS A 163 9.91 10.17 9.14
C LYS A 163 9.62 11.02 7.89
N GLY A 164 8.48 10.78 7.29
CA GLY A 164 7.94 11.63 6.21
C GLY A 164 8.54 11.40 4.82
N ARG A 165 9.10 10.22 4.54
CA ARG A 165 9.67 9.86 3.24
C ARG A 165 8.98 8.64 2.65
N ASN A 166 8.79 8.62 1.34
CA ASN A 166 8.33 7.45 0.60
C ASN A 166 9.47 6.44 0.53
N LEU A 167 9.38 5.37 1.32
CA LEU A 167 10.43 4.37 1.51
C LEU A 167 10.00 3.05 0.90
N CYS A 168 10.88 2.41 0.15
CA CYS A 168 10.70 1.05 -0.34
C CYS A 168 11.92 0.22 0.02
N LEU A 169 11.75 -0.78 0.88
CA LEU A 169 12.75 -1.78 1.20
C LEU A 169 12.52 -3.01 0.31
N ILE A 170 13.52 -3.35 -0.49
CA ILE A 170 13.58 -4.63 -1.21
C ILE A 170 14.47 -5.55 -0.41
N LEU A 171 13.89 -6.63 0.13
CA LEU A 171 14.57 -7.55 1.03
C LEU A 171 14.80 -8.89 0.35
N PHE A 172 16.03 -9.18 -0.07
CA PHE A 172 16.42 -10.48 -0.60
C PHE A 172 16.80 -11.42 0.54
N LEU A 173 16.01 -12.47 0.72
CA LEU A 173 16.16 -13.51 1.72
C LEU A 173 16.79 -14.75 1.08
N TYR A 174 18.06 -14.98 1.37
CA TYR A 174 18.78 -16.16 0.87
C TYR A 174 18.51 -17.34 1.79
N LEU A 175 17.83 -18.32 1.23
CA LEU A 175 17.34 -19.52 1.88
C LEU A 175 18.11 -20.75 1.37
N LYS A 176 18.15 -21.80 2.17
CA LYS A 176 18.57 -23.11 1.74
C LYS A 176 17.36 -24.05 1.87
N ASP A 177 16.99 -24.70 0.75
CA ASP A 177 15.89 -25.68 0.71
C ASP A 177 14.55 -25.06 1.19
N ALA A 178 14.08 -24.02 0.50
CA ALA A 178 12.83 -23.34 0.82
C ALA A 178 11.63 -24.25 0.54
N ASP A 179 10.85 -24.59 1.57
CA ASP A 179 9.61 -25.33 1.49
C ASP A 179 8.40 -24.43 1.18
N GLU A 180 7.21 -25.02 1.13
CA GLU A 180 5.98 -24.29 0.80
C GLU A 180 5.58 -23.31 1.91
N ASP A 181 5.85 -23.63 3.18
CA ASP A 181 5.54 -22.76 4.32
C ASP A 181 6.37 -21.47 4.28
N VAL A 182 7.63 -21.60 3.90
CA VAL A 182 8.53 -20.44 3.66
C VAL A 182 7.99 -19.55 2.53
N TRP A 183 7.54 -20.15 1.43
CA TRP A 183 6.98 -19.37 0.32
C TRP A 183 5.66 -18.69 0.69
N GLU A 184 4.84 -19.37 1.49
CA GLU A 184 3.60 -18.78 1.98
C GLU A 184 3.88 -17.61 2.94
N THR A 185 4.87 -17.71 3.85
CA THR A 185 5.29 -16.60 4.72
C THR A 185 5.73 -15.38 3.92
N ILE A 186 6.56 -15.57 2.88
CA ILE A 186 6.99 -14.50 1.98
C ILE A 186 5.78 -13.86 1.28
N LYS A 187 4.85 -14.67 0.82
CA LYS A 187 3.62 -14.21 0.16
C LYS A 187 2.73 -13.41 1.10
N GLN A 188 2.47 -13.93 2.29
CA GLN A 188 1.61 -13.27 3.30
C GLN A 188 2.21 -11.93 3.75
N THR A 189 3.52 -11.87 3.95
CA THR A 189 4.21 -10.61 4.22
C THR A 189 4.02 -9.61 3.07
N GLY A 190 4.19 -10.06 1.83
CA GLY A 190 3.98 -9.21 0.65
C GLY A 190 2.54 -8.71 0.53
N ILE A 191 1.55 -9.56 0.82
CA ILE A 191 0.12 -9.19 0.84
C ILE A 191 -0.14 -8.12 1.90
N SER A 192 0.38 -8.27 3.12
CA SER A 192 0.19 -7.32 4.20
C SER A 192 0.60 -5.91 3.78
N TYR A 193 1.83 -5.73 3.30
CA TYR A 193 2.32 -4.42 2.84
C TYR A 193 1.55 -3.86 1.65
N LEU A 194 1.12 -4.73 0.72
CA LEU A 194 0.34 -4.31 -0.44
C LEU A 194 -1.06 -3.86 -0.05
N VAL A 195 -1.71 -4.54 0.90
CA VAL A 195 -3.03 -4.19 1.42
C VAL A 195 -2.98 -2.89 2.21
N ASP A 196 -2.01 -2.75 3.12
CA ASP A 196 -1.82 -1.52 3.91
C ASP A 196 -1.64 -0.30 3.01
N GLU A 197 -0.82 -0.42 1.96
CA GLU A 197 -0.61 0.66 1.01
C GLU A 197 -1.85 0.96 0.16
N SER A 198 -2.65 -0.04 -0.19
CA SER A 198 -3.85 0.14 -1.02
C SER A 198 -5.02 0.74 -0.24
N VAL A 199 -5.13 0.42 1.05
CA VAL A 199 -6.27 0.80 1.90
C VAL A 199 -6.00 2.12 2.66
N MET A 200 -4.75 2.36 3.08
CA MET A 200 -4.33 3.56 3.82
C MET A 200 -3.14 4.27 3.15
N PRO A 201 -3.25 4.69 1.88
CA PRO A 201 -2.11 5.24 1.14
C PRO A 201 -1.54 6.53 1.74
N ALA A 202 -2.35 7.31 2.46
CA ALA A 202 -1.91 8.54 3.10
C ALA A 202 -1.07 8.30 4.38
N GLU A 203 -1.22 7.16 5.02
CA GLU A 203 -0.51 6.79 6.24
C GLU A 203 0.73 5.93 5.96
N THR A 204 0.73 5.23 4.80
CA THR A 204 1.81 4.35 4.41
C THR A 204 2.94 5.13 3.77
N SER A 205 3.94 5.48 4.57
CA SER A 205 5.17 6.13 4.11
C SER A 205 6.30 5.14 3.78
N ALA A 206 6.12 3.86 4.08
CA ALA A 206 7.12 2.82 3.89
C ALA A 206 6.47 1.50 3.46
N THR A 207 7.13 0.77 2.59
CA THR A 207 6.72 -0.58 2.16
C THR A 207 7.90 -1.52 2.11
N ILE A 208 7.66 -2.82 2.24
CA ILE A 208 8.67 -3.86 2.13
C ILE A 208 8.24 -4.86 1.06
N VAL A 209 9.16 -5.17 0.16
CA VAL A 209 8.98 -6.19 -0.87
C VAL A 209 9.91 -7.36 -0.55
N PRO A 210 9.42 -8.43 0.09
CA PRO A 210 10.22 -9.60 0.39
C PRO A 210 10.42 -10.43 -0.88
N VAL A 211 11.66 -10.88 -1.11
CA VAL A 211 12.07 -11.73 -2.23
C VAL A 211 12.80 -12.93 -1.66
N GLY A 212 12.20 -14.10 -1.69
CA GLY A 212 12.90 -15.34 -1.33
C GLY A 212 13.80 -15.79 -2.47
N VAL A 213 15.02 -16.18 -2.14
CA VAL A 213 15.99 -16.77 -3.06
C VAL A 213 16.41 -18.13 -2.52
N ASP A 214 15.90 -19.19 -3.12
CA ASP A 214 16.30 -20.55 -2.78
C ASP A 214 17.64 -20.87 -3.48
N THR A 215 18.67 -21.01 -2.68
CA THR A 215 20.03 -21.27 -3.15
C THR A 215 20.25 -22.71 -3.63
N SER A 216 19.38 -23.64 -3.22
CA SER A 216 19.47 -25.05 -3.63
C SER A 216 18.92 -25.25 -5.04
N THR A 217 17.81 -24.63 -5.37
CA THR A 217 17.14 -24.71 -6.67
C THR A 217 17.57 -23.61 -7.64
N GLY A 218 18.22 -22.57 -7.16
CA GLY A 218 18.56 -21.38 -7.95
C GLY A 218 17.32 -20.63 -8.42
N THR A 219 16.24 -20.59 -7.63
CA THR A 219 15.02 -19.87 -7.94
C THR A 219 14.77 -18.74 -6.97
N ALA A 220 14.17 -17.65 -7.46
CA ALA A 220 13.68 -16.58 -6.61
C ALA A 220 12.19 -16.35 -6.82
N ARG A 221 11.46 -16.08 -5.73
CA ARG A 221 10.01 -15.83 -5.78
C ARG A 221 9.63 -14.62 -4.92
N PHE A 222 8.64 -13.87 -5.38
CA PHE A 222 8.05 -12.74 -4.65
C PHE A 222 6.62 -12.49 -5.11
N LEU A 223 5.82 -11.80 -4.30
CA LEU A 223 4.48 -11.40 -4.69
C LEU A 223 4.55 -10.25 -5.69
N ASP A 224 4.08 -10.46 -6.91
CA ASP A 224 4.00 -9.43 -7.94
C ASP A 224 2.60 -8.82 -8.05
N VAL A 225 2.51 -7.51 -8.19
CA VAL A 225 1.23 -6.80 -8.38
C VAL A 225 0.64 -6.95 -9.78
N GLY A 226 1.34 -7.62 -10.69
CA GLY A 226 0.90 -7.85 -12.06
C GLY A 226 1.12 -6.66 -13.00
N ARG A 227 0.51 -6.74 -14.19
CA ARG A 227 0.58 -5.68 -15.20
C ARG A 227 -0.55 -4.67 -14.94
N GLY A 228 -0.21 -3.40 -14.82
CA GLY A 228 -1.17 -2.30 -14.64
C GLY A 228 -0.46 -0.99 -14.31
N ILE A 229 -1.23 0.10 -14.26
CA ILE A 229 -0.74 1.39 -13.75
C ILE A 229 -0.84 1.32 -12.23
N HIS A 230 0.21 0.82 -11.60
CA HIS A 230 0.31 0.81 -10.15
C HIS A 230 1.17 1.99 -9.69
N ILE A 231 0.58 2.86 -8.88
CA ILE A 231 1.25 4.05 -8.34
C ILE A 231 1.87 3.70 -6.95
N SER A 232 1.65 2.49 -6.47
CA SER A 232 2.10 2.06 -5.14
C SER A 232 3.62 1.90 -5.04
N LEU A 233 4.17 2.15 -3.86
CA LEU A 233 5.60 1.93 -3.57
C LEU A 233 5.98 0.47 -3.74
N TYR A 234 5.09 -0.45 -3.34
CA TYR A 234 5.25 -1.89 -3.51
C TYR A 234 5.41 -2.26 -4.99
N ALA A 235 4.52 -1.74 -5.87
CA ALA A 235 4.61 -1.96 -7.31
C ALA A 235 5.91 -1.42 -7.91
N HIS A 236 6.39 -0.29 -7.42
CA HIS A 236 7.69 0.25 -7.82
C HIS A 236 8.84 -0.67 -7.41
N GLY A 237 8.80 -1.25 -6.21
CA GLY A 237 9.77 -2.26 -5.76
C GLY A 237 9.76 -3.49 -6.66
N CYS A 238 8.58 -4.06 -6.96
CA CYS A 238 8.43 -5.19 -7.88
C CYS A 238 9.01 -4.90 -9.27
N LYS A 239 8.79 -3.69 -9.77
CA LYS A 239 9.36 -3.28 -11.07
C LYS A 239 10.90 -3.28 -11.05
N ILE A 240 11.53 -2.76 -10.00
CA ILE A 240 12.98 -2.78 -9.85
C ILE A 240 13.51 -4.21 -9.83
N ILE A 241 12.86 -5.11 -9.08
CA ILE A 241 13.26 -6.52 -9.00
C ILE A 241 13.22 -7.18 -10.39
N LYS A 242 12.14 -6.98 -11.15
CA LYS A 242 12.03 -7.51 -12.52
C LYS A 242 13.09 -6.96 -13.46
N GLU A 243 13.29 -5.66 -13.43
CA GLU A 243 14.33 -5.02 -14.24
C GLU A 243 15.75 -5.53 -13.91
N LEU A 244 16.00 -5.93 -12.66
CA LEU A 244 17.25 -6.56 -12.28
C LEU A 244 17.39 -7.97 -12.84
N SER A 245 16.28 -8.73 -12.94
CA SER A 245 16.29 -10.09 -13.49
C SER A 245 16.49 -10.12 -15.00
N GLU A 246 15.99 -9.10 -15.72
CA GLU A 246 15.99 -9.03 -17.20
C GLU A 246 17.30 -8.47 -17.78
N SER A 247 18.16 -7.84 -17.00
CA SER A 247 19.44 -7.32 -17.51
C SER A 247 20.44 -8.46 -17.72
N ARG A 248 20.46 -8.98 -18.95
CA ARG A 248 21.54 -9.82 -19.49
C ARG A 248 22.75 -8.97 -19.92
#